data_434708c93871ac13087b220dddcac4c0
#
_entry.id   434708c93871ac13087b220dddcac4c0
#
_cell.length_a   1.000
_cell.length_b   1.000
_cell.length_c   1.000
_cell.angle_alpha   90.00
_cell.angle_beta   90.00
_cell.angle_gamma   90.00
#
_symmetry.space_group_name_H-M   'P 1'
#
loop_
_entity.id
_entity.type
_entity.pdbx_description
1 polymer ?
#
loop_
_entity_poly.entity_id
_entity_poly.type
_entity_poly.pdbx_seq_one_letter_code
_entity_poly.pdbx_strand_id
1 'polypeptide(L)'
;HTHFETVYGPNTLLLMEVGSFFEIYGVDNDKETIGKPREIADILNIQLTRKDKRVKENNAKNPLMAGFPTATFDRYITRLIQEKKYTIVIIRQKGTPPNIIRYVDNILSPGVNIDYCIDHQDNFIASIIVEKHHDIYSIGYAAIDVSTGKTYLFETHSTKEDKTAALDELFRLLQSHNTAELILSTNGESIDQQKILDYLEFGEFEQVHLRHTRVPISYQNELFK
;
A
#
# COMPACT_ATOMS: atom_id res chain seq x y z
N HIS A 1 -14.64 -3.49 -6.02
CA HIS A 1 -13.52 -3.76 -5.09
C HIS A 1 -12.38 -4.43 -5.85
N THR A 2 -12.61 -5.58 -6.44
CA THR A 2 -11.61 -6.41 -7.16
C THR A 2 -10.75 -5.63 -8.16
N HIS A 3 -11.33 -4.71 -8.92
CA HIS A 3 -10.56 -3.86 -9.84
C HIS A 3 -9.48 -3.06 -9.12
N PHE A 4 -9.79 -2.42 -8.00
CA PHE A 4 -8.80 -1.63 -7.25
C PHE A 4 -7.78 -2.51 -6.53
N GLU A 5 -8.18 -3.68 -6.03
CA GLU A 5 -7.23 -4.66 -5.48
C GLU A 5 -6.24 -5.17 -6.53
N THR A 6 -6.69 -5.34 -7.78
CA THR A 6 -5.78 -5.72 -8.88
C THR A 6 -4.75 -4.61 -9.17
N VAL A 7 -5.15 -3.33 -9.02
CA VAL A 7 -4.27 -2.20 -9.33
C VAL A 7 -3.35 -1.85 -8.17
N TYR A 8 -3.86 -1.83 -6.93
CA TYR A 8 -3.16 -1.31 -5.74
C TYR A 8 -2.78 -2.40 -4.73
N GLY A 9 -3.09 -3.65 -5.02
CA GLY A 9 -2.74 -4.78 -4.15
C GLY A 9 -3.83 -5.17 -3.15
N PRO A 10 -3.61 -6.28 -2.41
CA PRO A 10 -4.61 -6.91 -1.54
C PRO A 10 -4.99 -6.08 -0.31
N ASN A 11 -4.18 -5.10 0.04
CA ASN A 11 -4.45 -4.19 1.17
C ASN A 11 -5.20 -2.92 0.76
N THR A 12 -5.97 -2.99 -0.33
CA THR A 12 -6.79 -1.88 -0.80
C THR A 12 -8.12 -1.81 -0.06
N LEU A 13 -8.43 -0.63 0.46
CA LEU A 13 -9.73 -0.31 1.08
C LEU A 13 -10.51 0.63 0.19
N LEU A 14 -11.83 0.41 0.07
CA LEU A 14 -12.74 1.35 -0.57
C LEU A 14 -13.60 2.03 0.48
N LEU A 15 -13.50 3.34 0.57
CA LEU A 15 -14.43 4.20 1.32
C LEU A 15 -15.37 4.85 0.32
N MET A 16 -16.65 4.49 0.37
CA MET A 16 -17.66 5.00 -0.55
C MET A 16 -18.60 5.95 0.16
N GLU A 17 -18.71 7.17 -0.34
CA GLU A 17 -19.71 8.12 0.14
C GLU A 17 -21.10 7.71 -0.33
N VAL A 18 -22.02 7.56 0.64
CA VAL A 18 -23.42 7.21 0.44
C VAL A 18 -24.28 8.11 1.32
N GLY A 19 -24.91 9.11 0.71
CA GLY A 19 -25.64 10.15 1.47
C GLY A 19 -24.70 10.92 2.38
N SER A 20 -24.94 10.86 3.69
CA SER A 20 -24.14 11.52 4.72
C SER A 20 -23.14 10.59 5.43
N PHE A 21 -22.85 9.42 4.83
CA PHE A 21 -21.93 8.43 5.41
C PHE A 21 -20.82 8.07 4.43
N PHE A 22 -19.66 7.70 4.97
CA PHE A 22 -18.69 6.86 4.29
C PHE A 22 -18.92 5.42 4.70
N GLU A 23 -19.08 4.55 3.72
CA GLU A 23 -19.40 3.14 3.92
C GLU A 23 -18.33 2.25 3.31
N ILE A 24 -18.06 1.13 3.99
CA ILE A 24 -17.12 0.09 3.60
C ILE A 24 -17.93 -1.17 3.42
N TYR A 25 -17.78 -1.79 2.25
CA TYR A 25 -18.51 -3.00 1.92
C TYR A 25 -17.56 -4.17 1.71
N GLY A 26 -18.03 -5.37 2.03
CA GLY A 26 -17.31 -6.59 1.72
C GLY A 26 -18.17 -7.83 1.85
N VAL A 27 -17.67 -8.91 1.30
CA VAL A 27 -18.23 -10.25 1.42
C VAL A 27 -17.22 -11.13 2.15
N ASP A 28 -17.70 -11.88 3.13
CA ASP A 28 -16.88 -12.78 3.91
C ASP A 28 -17.74 -14.01 4.27
N ASN A 29 -17.67 -15.03 3.39
CA ASN A 29 -18.40 -16.28 3.52
C ASN A 29 -17.54 -17.46 3.05
N ASP A 30 -18.07 -18.66 3.14
CA ASP A 30 -17.36 -19.91 2.81
C ASP A 30 -16.90 -20.02 1.33
N LYS A 31 -17.39 -19.13 0.44
CA LYS A 31 -17.12 -19.18 -1.00
C LYS A 31 -16.20 -18.08 -1.47
N GLU A 32 -16.29 -16.91 -0.82
CA GLU A 32 -15.54 -15.72 -1.27
C GLU A 32 -15.25 -14.77 -0.09
N THR A 33 -14.09 -14.15 -0.15
CA THR A 33 -13.71 -13.04 0.74
C THR A 33 -13.32 -11.84 -0.13
N ILE A 34 -14.10 -10.77 -0.05
CA ILE A 34 -13.89 -9.53 -0.81
C ILE A 34 -13.93 -8.35 0.16
N GLY A 35 -12.90 -7.53 0.14
CA GLY A 35 -12.78 -6.41 1.08
C GLY A 35 -12.49 -6.86 2.51
N LYS A 36 -12.39 -5.90 3.41
CA LYS A 36 -11.97 -6.12 4.82
C LYS A 36 -12.93 -5.44 5.83
N PRO A 37 -14.26 -5.53 5.67
CA PRO A 37 -15.19 -4.75 6.50
C PRO A 37 -15.14 -5.11 7.99
N ARG A 38 -14.82 -6.37 8.34
CA ARG A 38 -14.64 -6.79 9.76
C ARG A 38 -13.41 -6.13 10.36
N GLU A 39 -12.27 -6.33 9.73
CA GLU A 39 -10.99 -5.79 10.17
C GLU A 39 -11.07 -4.27 10.36
N ILE A 40 -11.68 -3.57 9.40
CA ILE A 40 -11.82 -2.11 9.46
C ILE A 40 -12.82 -1.67 10.54
N ALA A 41 -13.92 -2.40 10.71
CA ALA A 41 -14.88 -2.12 11.78
C ALA A 41 -14.23 -2.24 13.16
N ASP A 42 -13.38 -3.23 13.37
CA ASP A 42 -12.63 -3.45 14.61
C ASP A 42 -11.60 -2.34 14.84
N ILE A 43 -10.78 -2.01 13.83
CA ILE A 43 -9.79 -0.92 13.88
C ILE A 43 -10.46 0.42 14.24
N LEU A 44 -11.56 0.74 13.57
CA LEU A 44 -12.26 2.00 13.78
C LEU A 44 -13.19 2.01 14.99
N ASN A 45 -13.43 0.84 15.59
CA ASN A 45 -14.40 0.61 16.65
C ASN A 45 -15.80 1.11 16.25
N ILE A 46 -16.28 0.68 15.08
CA ILE A 46 -17.58 0.99 14.53
C ILE A 46 -18.41 -0.27 14.32
N GLN A 47 -19.73 -0.13 14.26
CA GLN A 47 -20.62 -1.25 14.13
C GLN A 47 -20.53 -1.91 12.74
N LEU A 48 -20.23 -3.22 12.71
CA LEU A 48 -20.39 -4.05 11.53
C LEU A 48 -21.83 -4.53 11.41
N THR A 49 -22.40 -4.40 10.22
CA THR A 49 -23.77 -4.84 9.92
C THR A 49 -23.84 -5.45 8.53
N ARG A 50 -25.01 -5.74 8.05
CA ARG A 50 -25.30 -6.10 6.65
C ARG A 50 -26.14 -5.00 6.00
N LYS A 51 -26.05 -4.90 4.69
CA LYS A 51 -26.86 -3.94 3.93
C LYS A 51 -28.37 -4.10 4.18
N ASP A 52 -28.86 -5.34 4.17
CA ASP A 52 -30.19 -5.70 4.68
C ASP A 52 -30.05 -6.61 5.90
N LYS A 53 -30.43 -6.10 7.07
CA LYS A 53 -30.35 -6.82 8.35
C LYS A 53 -31.31 -8.00 8.44
N ARG A 54 -32.40 -8.01 7.66
CA ARG A 54 -33.42 -9.07 7.64
C ARG A 54 -32.93 -10.32 6.93
N VAL A 55 -31.98 -10.19 6.01
CA VAL A 55 -31.38 -11.28 5.25
C VAL A 55 -30.14 -11.77 5.99
N LYS A 56 -30.10 -13.05 6.35
CA LYS A 56 -28.97 -13.64 7.10
C LYS A 56 -27.75 -13.90 6.22
N GLU A 57 -27.95 -14.10 4.93
CA GLU A 57 -26.89 -14.42 3.98
C GLU A 57 -25.98 -13.23 3.71
N ASN A 58 -24.70 -13.48 3.68
CA ASN A 58 -23.66 -12.53 3.29
C ASN A 58 -23.15 -12.88 1.88
N ASN A 59 -23.45 -12.05 0.92
CA ASN A 59 -23.05 -12.21 -0.49
C ASN A 59 -23.02 -10.84 -1.20
N ALA A 60 -22.66 -10.83 -2.48
CA ALA A 60 -22.55 -9.59 -3.27
C ALA A 60 -23.84 -8.74 -3.31
N LYS A 61 -25.03 -9.35 -3.15
CA LYS A 61 -26.32 -8.62 -3.11
C LYS A 61 -26.62 -8.06 -1.72
N ASN A 62 -26.13 -8.72 -0.68
CA ASN A 62 -26.27 -8.32 0.72
C ASN A 62 -24.92 -8.38 1.45
N PRO A 63 -23.97 -7.49 1.11
CA PRO A 63 -22.64 -7.48 1.70
C PRO A 63 -22.66 -7.07 3.18
N LEU A 64 -21.59 -7.44 3.88
CA LEU A 64 -21.22 -6.80 5.14
C LEU A 64 -20.98 -5.31 4.89
N MET A 65 -21.32 -4.50 5.86
CA MET A 65 -21.20 -3.06 5.80
C MET A 65 -20.77 -2.50 7.15
N ALA A 66 -19.81 -1.61 7.12
CA ALA A 66 -19.47 -0.73 8.23
C ALA A 66 -19.42 0.70 7.70
N GLY A 67 -19.69 1.70 8.53
CA GLY A 67 -19.65 3.07 8.06
C GLY A 67 -19.68 4.09 9.19
N PHE A 68 -19.30 5.31 8.85
CA PHE A 68 -19.27 6.46 9.76
C PHE A 68 -19.75 7.73 9.06
N PRO A 69 -20.23 8.74 9.81
CA PRO A 69 -20.72 10.00 9.24
C PRO A 69 -19.60 10.76 8.50
N THR A 70 -19.95 11.40 7.39
CA THR A 70 -19.00 12.22 6.61
C THR A 70 -18.36 13.34 7.44
N ALA A 71 -19.06 13.89 8.41
CA ALA A 71 -18.54 14.91 9.33
C ALA A 71 -17.37 14.42 10.22
N THR A 72 -17.18 13.10 10.34
CA THR A 72 -16.10 12.50 11.14
C THR A 72 -15.00 11.88 10.28
N PHE A 73 -14.99 12.21 8.98
CA PHE A 73 -14.09 11.62 7.99
C PHE A 73 -12.61 11.71 8.41
N ASP A 74 -12.14 12.92 8.72
CA ASP A 74 -10.72 13.15 9.04
C ASP A 74 -10.25 12.32 10.23
N ARG A 75 -11.09 12.17 11.25
CA ARG A 75 -10.78 11.36 12.42
C ARG A 75 -10.57 9.88 12.07
N TYR A 76 -11.44 9.32 11.22
CA TYR A 76 -11.39 7.90 10.89
C TYR A 76 -10.34 7.59 9.83
N ILE A 77 -10.16 8.48 8.85
CA ILE A 77 -9.11 8.32 7.84
C ILE A 77 -7.71 8.37 8.46
N THR A 78 -7.47 9.32 9.38
CA THR A 78 -6.23 9.41 10.13
C THR A 78 -5.91 8.10 10.84
N ARG A 79 -6.89 7.49 11.51
CA ARG A 79 -6.70 6.22 12.20
C ARG A 79 -6.34 5.08 11.26
N LEU A 80 -6.99 4.99 10.09
CA LEU A 80 -6.67 3.97 9.07
C LEU A 80 -5.27 4.14 8.49
N ILE A 81 -4.84 5.37 8.30
CA ILE A 81 -3.52 5.68 7.77
C ILE A 81 -2.42 5.32 8.77
N GLN A 82 -2.67 5.51 10.06
CA GLN A 82 -1.73 5.15 11.13
C GLN A 82 -1.40 3.65 11.18
N GLU A 83 -2.28 2.79 10.66
CA GLU A 83 -2.00 1.35 10.54
C GLU A 83 -0.88 1.04 9.53
N LYS A 84 -0.48 2.01 8.68
CA LYS A 84 0.57 1.90 7.66
C LYS A 84 0.44 0.67 6.73
N LYS A 85 -0.77 0.13 6.62
CA LYS A 85 -1.04 -1.14 5.93
C LYS A 85 -1.88 -0.97 4.66
N TYR A 86 -2.71 0.07 4.60
CA TYR A 86 -3.76 0.15 3.60
C TYR A 86 -3.51 1.22 2.55
N THR A 87 -3.81 0.88 1.28
CA THR A 87 -4.08 1.87 0.24
C THR A 87 -5.58 2.16 0.24
N ILE A 88 -5.96 3.39 0.51
CA ILE A 88 -7.36 3.80 0.72
C ILE A 88 -7.85 4.57 -0.49
N VAL A 89 -8.82 3.99 -1.20
CA VAL A 89 -9.49 4.63 -2.34
C VAL A 89 -10.75 5.32 -1.85
N ILE A 90 -10.80 6.64 -1.96
CA ILE A 90 -11.92 7.47 -1.54
C ILE A 90 -12.81 7.72 -2.74
N ILE A 91 -14.05 7.24 -2.65
CA ILE A 91 -15.07 7.41 -3.70
C ILE A 91 -16.13 8.36 -3.16
N ARG A 92 -16.24 9.52 -3.79
CA ARG A 92 -17.27 10.52 -3.46
C ARG A 92 -18.44 10.47 -4.44
N GLN A 93 -19.51 11.11 -4.02
CA GLN A 93 -20.71 11.27 -4.82
C GLN A 93 -20.94 12.73 -5.21
N LYS A 94 -21.49 12.93 -6.43
CA LYS A 94 -21.90 14.24 -6.93
C LYS A 94 -23.28 14.14 -7.56
N GLY A 95 -24.08 15.20 -7.46
CA GLY A 95 -25.43 15.27 -7.97
C GLY A 95 -26.50 14.98 -6.90
N THR A 96 -27.74 14.98 -7.32
CA THR A 96 -28.91 14.70 -6.47
C THR A 96 -29.68 13.49 -7.01
N PRO A 97 -30.32 12.70 -6.14
CA PRO A 97 -31.16 11.59 -6.62
C PRO A 97 -32.20 12.04 -7.65
N PRO A 98 -32.44 11.28 -8.75
CA PRO A 98 -31.82 9.98 -9.05
C PRO A 98 -30.45 10.04 -9.75
N ASN A 99 -29.93 11.22 -10.07
CA ASN A 99 -28.74 11.41 -10.92
C ASN A 99 -27.46 11.54 -10.06
N ILE A 100 -27.16 10.53 -9.26
CA ILE A 100 -25.93 10.47 -8.48
C ILE A 100 -24.80 9.83 -9.30
N ILE A 101 -23.69 10.54 -9.45
CA ILE A 101 -22.45 10.06 -10.06
C ILE A 101 -21.42 9.81 -8.96
N ARG A 102 -20.75 8.65 -9.01
CA ARG A 102 -19.61 8.32 -8.14
C ARG A 102 -18.30 8.44 -8.89
N TYR A 103 -17.31 9.01 -8.24
CA TYR A 103 -15.98 9.19 -8.80
C TYR A 103 -14.90 8.94 -7.75
N VAL A 104 -13.73 8.53 -8.17
CA VAL A 104 -12.56 8.44 -7.30
C VAL A 104 -12.09 9.86 -7.03
N ASP A 105 -12.13 10.25 -5.78
CA ASP A 105 -11.75 11.59 -5.32
C ASP A 105 -10.27 11.64 -4.97
N ASN A 106 -9.81 10.66 -4.18
CA ASN A 106 -8.43 10.57 -3.75
C ASN A 106 -8.01 9.11 -3.53
N ILE A 107 -6.70 8.86 -3.57
CA ILE A 107 -6.09 7.58 -3.24
C ILE A 107 -4.96 7.89 -2.27
N LEU A 108 -5.10 7.37 -1.05
CA LEU A 108 -4.14 7.57 0.02
C LEU A 108 -3.39 6.28 0.27
N SER A 109 -2.07 6.36 0.30
CA SER A 109 -1.21 5.25 0.70
C SER A 109 -0.32 5.68 1.86
N PRO A 110 0.30 4.75 2.60
CA PRO A 110 1.13 5.10 3.74
C PRO A 110 2.26 6.09 3.43
N GLY A 111 2.87 5.97 2.25
CA GLY A 111 3.98 6.82 1.83
C GLY A 111 3.55 8.13 1.13
N VAL A 112 2.34 8.16 0.54
CA VAL A 112 1.79 9.34 -0.16
C VAL A 112 0.65 9.94 0.67
N ASN A 113 0.98 10.41 1.88
CA ASN A 113 -0.01 10.93 2.80
C ASN A 113 0.53 12.20 3.47
N ILE A 114 0.26 13.34 2.86
CA ILE A 114 0.73 14.64 3.34
C ILE A 114 -0.23 15.22 4.40
N ASP A 115 -1.53 15.05 4.19
CA ASP A 115 -2.56 15.75 4.96
C ASP A 115 -2.88 15.11 6.32
N TYR A 116 -2.56 13.82 6.51
CA TYR A 116 -2.94 13.04 7.69
C TYR A 116 -1.74 12.48 8.47
N CYS A 117 -0.52 12.91 8.15
CA CYS A 117 0.67 12.60 8.94
C CYS A 117 0.60 13.33 10.29
N ILE A 118 0.45 12.59 11.37
CA ILE A 118 0.37 13.15 12.73
C ILE A 118 1.75 13.37 13.33
N ASP A 119 2.71 12.56 12.92
CA ASP A 119 4.07 12.62 13.43
C ASP A 119 4.98 13.39 12.47
N HIS A 120 5.78 14.31 13.03
CA HIS A 120 6.87 14.99 12.32
C HIS A 120 8.02 14.02 11.96
N GLN A 121 7.75 12.72 11.89
CA GLN A 121 8.72 11.72 11.48
C GLN A 121 8.77 11.65 9.95
N ASP A 122 9.97 11.51 9.42
CA ASP A 122 10.18 11.26 8.01
C ASP A 122 9.33 10.05 7.55
N ASN A 123 8.72 10.14 6.36
CA ASN A 123 7.82 9.12 5.82
C ASN A 123 8.23 8.77 4.40
N PHE A 124 9.14 7.80 4.25
CA PHE A 124 9.75 7.51 2.98
C PHE A 124 8.98 6.46 2.16
N ILE A 125 8.92 6.72 0.86
CA ILE A 125 8.71 5.69 -0.16
C ILE A 125 10.09 5.30 -0.67
N ALA A 126 10.44 4.03 -0.56
CA ALA A 126 11.68 3.50 -1.07
C ALA A 126 11.46 2.68 -2.34
N SER A 127 12.28 2.89 -3.35
CA SER A 127 12.36 2.06 -4.54
C SER A 127 13.71 1.37 -4.59
N ILE A 128 13.68 0.05 -4.69
CA ILE A 128 14.86 -0.79 -4.70
C ILE A 128 14.90 -1.57 -6.01
N ILE A 129 16.04 -1.59 -6.63
CA ILE A 129 16.34 -2.52 -7.71
C ILE A 129 17.44 -3.47 -7.25
N VAL A 130 17.19 -4.78 -7.36
CA VAL A 130 18.16 -5.82 -7.03
C VAL A 130 18.52 -6.56 -8.31
N GLU A 131 19.77 -6.54 -8.65
CA GLU A 131 20.35 -7.32 -9.73
C GLU A 131 21.27 -8.40 -9.15
N LYS A 132 21.27 -9.58 -9.78
CA LYS A 132 22.15 -10.68 -9.38
C LYS A 132 22.89 -11.19 -10.60
N HIS A 133 24.21 -11.14 -10.52
CA HIS A 133 25.11 -11.71 -11.52
C HIS A 133 26.00 -12.75 -10.83
N HIS A 134 25.83 -14.02 -11.21
CA HIS A 134 26.46 -15.20 -10.60
C HIS A 134 26.15 -15.30 -9.09
N ASP A 135 26.61 -14.91 -8.16
CA ASP A 135 26.22 -14.89 -6.74
C ASP A 135 26.51 -13.51 -6.09
N ILE A 136 26.68 -12.49 -6.92
CA ILE A 136 26.97 -11.13 -6.47
C ILE A 136 25.72 -10.29 -6.67
N TYR A 137 25.28 -9.63 -5.62
CA TYR A 137 24.19 -8.67 -5.67
C TYR A 137 24.71 -7.27 -5.98
N SER A 138 24.02 -6.59 -6.88
CA SER A 138 24.12 -5.15 -7.11
C SER A 138 22.78 -4.52 -6.77
N ILE A 139 22.76 -3.50 -5.92
CA ILE A 139 21.55 -2.91 -5.40
C ILE A 139 21.57 -1.41 -5.62
N GLY A 140 20.53 -0.91 -6.28
CA GLY A 140 20.20 0.51 -6.32
C GLY A 140 19.06 0.81 -5.34
N TYR A 141 19.20 1.87 -4.57
CA TYR A 141 18.22 2.36 -3.61
C TYR A 141 17.90 3.81 -3.88
N ALA A 142 16.64 4.14 -3.96
CA ALA A 142 16.13 5.50 -4.02
C ALA A 142 14.98 5.66 -3.03
N ALA A 143 15.00 6.71 -2.22
CA ALA A 143 13.91 7.01 -1.30
C ALA A 143 13.54 8.49 -1.36
N ILE A 144 12.26 8.75 -1.21
CA ILE A 144 11.71 10.11 -1.15
C ILE A 144 10.67 10.22 -0.02
N ASP A 145 10.79 11.25 0.77
CA ASP A 145 9.72 11.73 1.62
C ASP A 145 8.96 12.82 0.87
N VAL A 146 7.74 12.51 0.46
CA VAL A 146 6.91 13.40 -0.36
C VAL A 146 6.50 14.66 0.41
N SER A 147 6.41 14.58 1.74
CA SER A 147 6.00 15.71 2.59
C SER A 147 7.08 16.77 2.74
N THR A 148 8.36 16.37 2.80
CA THR A 148 9.51 17.23 3.02
C THR A 148 10.34 17.46 1.76
N GLY A 149 10.18 16.61 0.74
CA GLY A 149 11.02 16.58 -0.47
C GLY A 149 12.41 16.00 -0.24
N LYS A 150 12.72 15.47 0.96
CA LYS A 150 13.99 14.79 1.21
C LYS A 150 14.14 13.59 0.31
N THR A 151 15.30 13.44 -0.31
CA THR A 151 15.57 12.35 -1.25
C THR A 151 16.93 11.74 -0.94
N TYR A 152 17.01 10.41 -1.00
CA TYR A 152 18.25 9.65 -0.87
C TYR A 152 18.43 8.76 -2.10
N LEU A 153 19.67 8.71 -2.58
CA LEU A 153 20.09 7.82 -3.65
C LEU A 153 21.35 7.08 -3.20
N PHE A 154 21.35 5.79 -3.37
CA PHE A 154 22.47 4.96 -2.96
C PHE A 154 22.62 3.76 -3.89
N GLU A 155 23.87 3.33 -4.10
CA GLU A 155 24.22 2.13 -4.84
C GLU A 155 25.27 1.34 -4.08
N THR A 156 25.12 0.03 -4.04
CA THR A 156 26.05 -0.87 -3.36
C THR A 156 26.16 -2.21 -4.08
N HIS A 157 27.29 -2.91 -3.83
CA HIS A 157 27.56 -4.20 -4.42
C HIS A 157 28.11 -5.16 -3.37
N SER A 158 27.68 -6.43 -3.46
CA SER A 158 28.34 -7.51 -2.74
C SER A 158 29.73 -7.82 -3.35
N THR A 159 30.57 -8.48 -2.60
CA THR A 159 31.87 -8.94 -3.07
C THR A 159 31.91 -10.47 -3.22
N LYS A 160 33.00 -11.02 -3.73
CA LYS A 160 33.19 -12.48 -3.78
C LYS A 160 33.40 -13.07 -2.39
N GLU A 161 34.03 -12.29 -1.50
CA GLU A 161 34.33 -12.64 -0.12
C GLU A 161 33.09 -12.50 0.77
N ASP A 162 32.25 -11.50 0.48
CA ASP A 162 31.01 -11.23 1.21
C ASP A 162 29.83 -11.07 0.25
N LYS A 163 29.11 -12.15 0.05
CA LYS A 163 27.96 -12.20 -0.88
C LYS A 163 26.73 -11.47 -0.38
N THR A 164 26.63 -11.20 0.91
CA THR A 164 25.48 -10.53 1.54
C THR A 164 25.69 -9.06 1.82
N ALA A 165 26.91 -8.55 1.69
CA ALA A 165 27.27 -7.16 2.02
C ALA A 165 26.29 -6.12 1.48
N ALA A 166 25.84 -6.26 0.23
CA ALA A 166 24.88 -5.33 -0.36
C ALA A 166 23.49 -5.40 0.29
N LEU A 167 23.06 -6.59 0.70
CA LEU A 167 21.77 -6.77 1.41
C LEU A 167 21.85 -6.22 2.84
N ASP A 168 23.00 -6.41 3.51
CA ASP A 168 23.25 -5.86 4.85
C ASP A 168 23.22 -4.32 4.85
N GLU A 169 23.81 -3.72 3.81
CA GLU A 169 23.79 -2.26 3.64
C GLU A 169 22.39 -1.75 3.35
N LEU A 170 21.65 -2.45 2.48
CA LEU A 170 20.26 -2.13 2.19
C LEU A 170 19.39 -2.24 3.44
N PHE A 171 19.57 -3.29 4.25
CA PHE A 171 18.87 -3.46 5.51
C PHE A 171 19.12 -2.26 6.43
N ARG A 172 20.38 -1.83 6.60
CA ARG A 172 20.72 -0.65 7.40
C ARG A 172 20.07 0.63 6.90
N LEU A 173 20.02 0.84 5.58
CA LEU A 173 19.35 1.99 4.97
C LEU A 173 17.85 2.00 5.28
N LEU A 174 17.17 0.87 5.11
CA LEU A 174 15.73 0.73 5.38
C LEU A 174 15.40 0.95 6.86
N GLN A 175 16.26 0.47 7.77
CA GLN A 175 16.08 0.68 9.21
C GLN A 175 16.40 2.11 9.65
N SER A 176 17.32 2.79 8.97
CA SER A 176 17.66 4.18 9.28
C SER A 176 16.64 5.20 8.78
N HIS A 177 15.87 4.83 7.76
CA HIS A 177 14.79 5.63 7.22
C HIS A 177 13.44 5.02 7.60
N ASN A 178 12.49 5.80 8.06
CA ASN A 178 11.13 5.32 8.34
C ASN A 178 10.40 5.05 7.00
N THR A 179 10.65 3.88 6.42
CA THR A 179 10.09 3.48 5.13
C THR A 179 8.65 2.99 5.32
N ALA A 180 7.69 3.72 4.76
CA ALA A 180 6.27 3.38 4.82
C ALA A 180 5.79 2.54 3.63
N GLU A 181 6.45 2.68 2.48
CA GLU A 181 6.16 1.92 1.27
C GLU A 181 7.46 1.50 0.59
N LEU A 182 7.48 0.28 0.10
CA LEU A 182 8.60 -0.29 -0.61
C LEU A 182 8.19 -0.75 -2.01
N ILE A 183 8.92 -0.31 -3.02
CA ILE A 183 8.83 -0.82 -4.39
C ILE A 183 10.07 -1.68 -4.63
N LEU A 184 9.88 -3.00 -4.73
CA LEU A 184 10.97 -3.94 -4.99
C LEU A 184 10.92 -4.40 -6.44
N SER A 185 11.97 -4.09 -7.18
CA SER A 185 12.20 -4.56 -8.55
C SER A 185 13.39 -5.50 -8.58
N THR A 186 13.29 -6.58 -9.33
CA THR A 186 14.39 -7.53 -9.51
C THR A 186 14.72 -7.70 -10.98
N ASN A 187 16.02 -7.75 -11.30
CA ASN A 187 16.51 -7.98 -12.63
C ASN A 187 17.60 -9.07 -12.60
N GLY A 188 17.49 -10.05 -13.50
CA GLY A 188 18.44 -11.16 -13.59
C GLY A 188 17.85 -12.53 -13.31
N GLU A 189 18.69 -13.56 -13.35
CA GLU A 189 18.27 -14.95 -13.21
C GLU A 189 17.82 -15.28 -11.78
N SER A 190 16.61 -15.83 -11.65
CA SER A 190 16.03 -16.46 -10.47
C SER A 190 16.29 -15.76 -9.12
N ILE A 191 15.96 -14.46 -9.02
CA ILE A 191 15.91 -13.80 -7.72
C ILE A 191 14.56 -14.09 -7.08
N ASP A 192 14.58 -14.73 -5.93
CA ASP A 192 13.41 -14.95 -5.10
C ASP A 192 13.14 -13.68 -4.27
N GLN A 193 12.15 -12.91 -4.68
CA GLN A 193 11.78 -11.65 -4.03
C GLN A 193 11.38 -11.86 -2.56
N GLN A 194 10.71 -12.98 -2.26
CA GLN A 194 10.30 -13.26 -0.89
C GLN A 194 11.51 -13.45 0.03
N LYS A 195 12.56 -14.15 -0.43
CA LYS A 195 13.78 -14.29 0.36
C LYS A 195 14.49 -12.95 0.62
N ILE A 196 14.40 -12.01 -0.33
CA ILE A 196 14.93 -10.66 -0.11
C ILE A 196 14.10 -9.94 0.95
N LEU A 197 12.78 -9.99 0.87
CA LEU A 197 11.90 -9.36 1.85
C LEU A 197 12.08 -9.97 3.25
N ASP A 198 12.19 -11.29 3.34
CA ASP A 198 12.46 -11.99 4.60
C ASP A 198 13.81 -11.56 5.20
N TYR A 199 14.84 -11.40 4.35
CA TYR A 199 16.16 -10.92 4.77
C TYR A 199 16.13 -9.48 5.29
N LEU A 200 15.33 -8.63 4.63
CA LEU A 200 15.17 -7.22 4.99
C LEU A 200 14.21 -7.01 6.17
N GLU A 201 13.65 -8.09 6.73
CA GLU A 201 12.65 -8.06 7.80
C GLU A 201 11.42 -7.20 7.46
N PHE A 202 11.11 -7.10 6.15
CA PHE A 202 9.89 -6.45 5.70
C PHE A 202 8.70 -7.39 5.92
N GLY A 203 7.94 -7.15 6.97
CA GLY A 203 6.84 -8.01 7.42
C GLY A 203 5.55 -7.86 6.59
N GLU A 204 4.54 -8.67 6.95
CA GLU A 204 3.22 -8.66 6.30
C GLU A 204 2.44 -7.33 6.47
N PHE A 205 2.88 -6.47 7.38
CA PHE A 205 2.16 -5.23 7.75
C PHE A 205 2.58 -4.01 6.93
N GLU A 206 3.67 -4.12 6.17
CA GLU A 206 4.20 -3.00 5.39
C GLU A 206 3.70 -3.06 3.95
N GLN A 207 3.52 -1.90 3.33
CA GLN A 207 3.11 -1.82 1.93
C GLN A 207 4.31 -2.12 1.02
N VAL A 208 4.32 -3.32 0.46
CA VAL A 208 5.33 -3.75 -0.49
C VAL A 208 4.72 -3.94 -1.87
N HIS A 209 5.26 -3.24 -2.86
CA HIS A 209 4.87 -3.34 -4.26
C HIS A 209 5.93 -4.12 -5.04
N LEU A 210 5.63 -5.38 -5.36
CA LEU A 210 6.54 -6.23 -6.14
C LEU A 210 6.41 -5.93 -7.62
N ARG A 211 7.54 -5.69 -8.28
CA ARG A 211 7.61 -5.48 -9.72
C ARG A 211 8.62 -6.43 -10.36
N HIS A 212 8.18 -7.10 -11.42
CA HIS A 212 9.01 -7.98 -12.26
C HIS A 212 9.35 -7.29 -13.59
N THR A 213 9.60 -6.00 -13.58
CA THR A 213 9.87 -5.28 -14.82
C THR A 213 11.36 -5.18 -15.06
N ARG A 214 11.80 -5.61 -16.25
CA ARG A 214 13.10 -5.17 -16.77
C ARG A 214 13.05 -3.65 -16.90
N VAL A 215 13.94 -2.98 -16.21
CA VAL A 215 14.14 -1.54 -16.44
C VAL A 215 14.48 -1.35 -17.91
N PRO A 216 13.74 -0.52 -18.67
CA PRO A 216 14.06 -0.30 -20.07
C PRO A 216 15.49 0.19 -20.22
N ILE A 217 16.24 -0.38 -21.17
CA ILE A 217 17.62 0.02 -21.46
C ILE A 217 17.76 1.52 -21.72
N SER A 218 16.69 2.15 -22.23
CA SER A 218 16.62 3.60 -22.41
C SER A 218 16.82 4.40 -21.10
N TYR A 219 16.32 3.92 -19.97
CA TYR A 219 16.54 4.59 -18.67
C TYR A 219 17.97 4.44 -18.16
N GLN A 220 18.63 3.31 -18.46
CA GLN A 220 20.04 3.12 -18.11
C GLN A 220 20.95 4.11 -18.87
N ASN A 221 20.58 4.51 -20.08
CA ASN A 221 21.34 5.45 -20.89
C ASN A 221 21.12 6.92 -20.51
N GLU A 222 20.03 7.26 -19.85
CA GLU A 222 19.74 8.64 -19.39
C GLU A 222 20.42 8.98 -18.06
N LEU A 223 20.72 8.00 -17.22
CA LEU A 223 21.43 8.18 -15.95
C LEU A 223 22.94 8.47 -16.09
N PHE A 224 23.49 8.29 -17.27
CA PHE A 224 24.93 8.49 -17.56
C PHE A 224 25.21 9.65 -18.53
N LYS A 225 24.24 10.52 -18.75
CA LYS A 225 24.44 11.80 -19.46
C LYS A 225 24.38 12.97 -18.48
#